data_82867c1740c7ea8271fa30a656fce20d
#
_entry.id   82867c1740c7ea8271fa30a656fce20d
#
_cell.length_a   1.000
_cell.length_b   1.000
_cell.length_c   1.000
_cell.angle_alpha   90.00
_cell.angle_beta   90.00
_cell.angle_gamma   90.00
#
_symmetry.space_group_name_H-M   'P 1'
#
loop_
_entity.id
_entity.type
_entity.pdbx_description
1 polymer ?
#
loop_
_entity_poly.entity_id
_entity_poly.type
_entity_poly.pdbx_seq_one_letter_code
_entity_poly.pdbx_strand_id
1 'polypeptide(L)'
;AERAADLCAVAETHAPDPAKLIYITGTEVPIPGGETEEPDALDVTSVARFQDTIHTHRDAWSARGLEAAWSRIVSVVTQPGVDFGHTSIYPFVPEKAQPLSDAILAEDGLTYEAHSTDYQSTSALADLVAHHFFFLKVGPELTFRFREAVWALATIAETLRLETAPDIRAVIHQRMSDNPTHWAGYYSGSETEQLAQRIYSYSDRIRYYWADSQVSEALGGLIALLRASPTPETVTSQAFMGLEFGDIPKDPNALIEDHVQRCIARYFAAAGQTGKTHC
;
A
#
# COMPACT_ATOMS: atom_id res chain seq x y z
N ALA A 1 22.41 -3.43 9.44
CA ALA A 1 22.77 -2.41 10.42
C ALA A 1 23.89 -1.50 9.88
N GLU A 2 25.06 -2.04 9.45
CA GLU A 2 26.20 -1.26 8.99
C GLU A 2 25.87 -0.24 7.90
N ARG A 3 25.24 -0.68 6.79
CA ARG A 3 24.84 0.22 5.70
C ARG A 3 23.85 1.31 6.15
N ALA A 4 22.97 0.98 7.07
CA ALA A 4 22.02 1.95 7.61
C ALA A 4 22.76 3.03 8.42
N ALA A 5 23.75 2.64 9.24
CA ALA A 5 24.60 3.56 9.97
C ALA A 5 25.47 4.42 9.03
N ASP A 6 26.01 3.87 7.93
CA ASP A 6 26.75 4.63 6.93
C ASP A 6 25.86 5.69 6.25
N LEU A 7 24.62 5.33 5.88
CA LEU A 7 23.65 6.28 5.31
C LEU A 7 23.26 7.36 6.31
N CYS A 8 23.07 6.98 7.59
CA CYS A 8 22.82 7.94 8.66
C CYS A 8 23.98 8.94 8.79
N ALA A 9 25.24 8.49 8.78
CA ALA A 9 26.40 9.36 8.86
C ALA A 9 26.45 10.38 7.70
N VAL A 10 26.11 9.95 6.50
CA VAL A 10 26.00 10.85 5.33
C VAL A 10 24.87 11.86 5.53
N ALA A 11 23.70 11.40 5.99
CA ALA A 11 22.54 12.27 6.23
C ALA A 11 22.84 13.31 7.32
N GLU A 12 23.48 12.92 8.43
CA GLU A 12 23.88 13.82 9.51
C GLU A 12 24.89 14.89 9.04
N THR A 13 25.74 14.55 8.08
CA THR A 13 26.76 15.46 7.55
C THR A 13 26.19 16.45 6.53
N HIS A 14 25.21 16.04 5.74
CA HIS A 14 24.77 16.81 4.56
C HIS A 14 23.38 17.44 4.69
N ALA A 15 22.57 17.05 5.66
CA ALA A 15 21.26 17.65 5.85
C ALA A 15 21.39 19.12 6.31
N PRO A 16 20.55 20.03 5.80
CA PRO A 16 20.54 21.44 6.24
C PRO A 16 20.27 21.60 7.74
N ASP A 17 19.49 20.71 8.33
CA ASP A 17 19.16 20.66 9.75
C ASP A 17 19.07 19.19 10.20
N PRO A 18 20.20 18.57 10.56
CA PRO A 18 20.21 17.17 10.97
C PRO A 18 19.30 16.86 12.18
N ALA A 19 19.07 17.85 13.07
CA ALA A 19 18.24 17.68 14.25
C ALA A 19 16.76 17.38 13.91
N LYS A 20 16.31 17.70 12.70
CA LYS A 20 14.95 17.39 12.22
C LYS A 20 14.82 16.03 11.57
N LEU A 21 15.92 15.33 11.32
CA LEU A 21 15.86 13.98 10.77
C LEU A 21 15.39 13.01 11.84
N ILE A 22 14.46 12.17 11.44
CA ILE A 22 14.04 10.97 12.20
C ILE A 22 14.40 9.73 11.40
N TYR A 23 14.64 8.63 12.09
CA TYR A 23 15.08 7.39 11.47
C TYR A 23 14.16 6.23 11.82
N ILE A 24 14.02 5.32 10.88
CA ILE A 24 13.40 4.01 11.07
C ILE A 24 14.45 2.97 10.74
N THR A 25 14.57 1.93 11.54
CA THR A 25 15.52 0.85 11.33
C THR A 25 14.82 -0.50 11.36
N GLY A 26 15.52 -1.54 10.97
CA GLY A 26 15.00 -2.91 11.02
C GLY A 26 15.82 -3.85 10.15
N THR A 27 15.66 -5.13 10.38
CA THR A 27 16.26 -6.21 9.59
C THR A 27 15.22 -7.02 8.82
N GLU A 28 13.95 -6.84 9.11
CA GLU A 28 12.84 -7.46 8.40
C GLU A 28 12.63 -6.76 7.05
N VAL A 29 12.77 -7.52 5.97
CA VAL A 29 12.57 -7.00 4.60
C VAL A 29 11.55 -7.90 3.91
N PRO A 30 10.27 -7.54 3.93
CA PRO A 30 9.24 -8.30 3.24
C PRO A 30 9.44 -8.26 1.72
N ILE A 31 8.90 -9.24 1.02
CA ILE A 31 8.93 -9.30 -0.44
C ILE A 31 8.09 -8.14 -1.01
N PRO A 32 8.67 -7.26 -1.84
CA PRO A 32 7.90 -6.15 -2.42
C PRO A 32 6.71 -6.62 -3.26
N GLY A 33 5.51 -6.17 -2.90
CA GLY A 33 4.28 -6.52 -3.61
C GLY A 33 3.59 -7.79 -3.10
N GLY A 34 3.92 -8.20 -1.89
CA GLY A 34 3.32 -9.34 -1.20
C GLY A 34 4.02 -10.67 -1.49
N GLU A 35 3.60 -11.72 -0.79
CA GLU A 35 4.14 -13.06 -0.94
C GLU A 35 3.86 -13.62 -2.34
N THR A 36 4.85 -14.30 -2.91
CA THR A 36 4.72 -14.98 -4.21
C THR A 36 4.23 -16.42 -4.07
N GLU A 37 4.46 -17.03 -2.90
CA GLU A 37 3.92 -18.31 -2.51
C GLU A 37 3.00 -18.08 -1.33
N GLU A 38 1.91 -18.85 -1.22
CA GLU A 38 1.00 -18.74 -0.08
C GLU A 38 1.58 -19.57 1.08
N PRO A 39 2.21 -18.92 2.10
CA PRO A 39 2.71 -19.65 3.24
C PRO A 39 1.55 -20.16 4.09
N ASP A 40 1.69 -21.37 4.66
CA ASP A 40 0.72 -21.93 5.60
C ASP A 40 0.52 -21.05 6.84
N ALA A 41 1.56 -20.28 7.23
CA ALA A 41 1.50 -19.28 8.29
C ALA A 41 2.64 -18.26 8.15
N LEU A 42 2.35 -16.99 8.45
CA LEU A 42 3.38 -15.95 8.53
C LEU A 42 4.23 -16.12 9.79
N ASP A 43 5.55 -15.96 9.64
CA ASP A 43 6.49 -15.96 10.76
C ASP A 43 6.52 -14.58 11.44
N VAL A 44 5.79 -14.45 12.56
CA VAL A 44 5.78 -13.24 13.36
C VAL A 44 7.17 -13.01 13.96
N THR A 45 7.67 -11.77 13.94
CA THR A 45 8.94 -11.43 14.55
C THR A 45 8.93 -11.80 16.03
N SER A 46 9.88 -12.63 16.46
CA SER A 46 10.01 -12.97 17.88
C SER A 46 10.63 -11.81 18.68
N VAL A 47 10.35 -11.76 19.99
CA VAL A 47 10.95 -10.77 20.90
C VAL A 47 12.48 -10.83 20.84
N ALA A 48 13.06 -12.02 20.75
CA ALA A 48 14.52 -12.18 20.64
C ALA A 48 15.06 -11.53 19.34
N ARG A 49 14.43 -11.79 18.18
CA ARG A 49 14.82 -11.15 16.92
C ARG A 49 14.68 -9.63 16.95
N PHE A 50 13.63 -9.13 17.59
CA PHE A 50 13.46 -7.70 17.80
C PHE A 50 14.59 -7.10 18.63
N GLN A 51 14.93 -7.72 19.78
CA GLN A 51 16.02 -7.27 20.65
C GLN A 51 17.37 -7.33 19.95
N ASP A 52 17.66 -8.41 19.22
CA ASP A 52 18.89 -8.56 18.43
C ASP A 52 19.00 -7.47 17.37
N THR A 53 17.88 -7.10 16.71
CA THR A 53 17.83 -6.00 15.74
C THR A 53 18.22 -4.68 16.41
N ILE A 54 17.65 -4.35 17.56
CA ILE A 54 17.99 -3.12 18.31
C ILE A 54 19.46 -3.10 18.71
N HIS A 55 19.96 -4.18 19.31
CA HIS A 55 21.35 -4.25 19.73
C HIS A 55 22.32 -4.09 18.56
N THR A 56 22.10 -4.84 17.48
CA THR A 56 22.95 -4.79 16.27
C THR A 56 22.99 -3.40 15.64
N HIS A 57 21.85 -2.69 15.61
CA HIS A 57 21.82 -1.33 15.06
C HIS A 57 22.45 -0.32 16.02
N ARG A 58 22.20 -0.43 17.32
CA ARG A 58 22.79 0.44 18.33
C ARG A 58 24.32 0.37 18.30
N ASP A 59 24.86 -0.84 18.23
CA ASP A 59 26.32 -1.06 18.11
C ASP A 59 26.89 -0.44 16.84
N ALA A 60 26.21 -0.60 15.69
CA ALA A 60 26.64 -0.03 14.43
C ALA A 60 26.61 1.51 14.42
N TRP A 61 25.63 2.13 15.08
CA TRP A 61 25.56 3.59 15.26
C TRP A 61 26.65 4.10 16.20
N SER A 62 26.83 3.42 17.35
CA SER A 62 27.86 3.79 18.31
C SER A 62 29.27 3.69 17.74
N ALA A 63 29.55 2.63 16.96
CA ALA A 63 30.84 2.46 16.27
C ALA A 63 31.19 3.63 15.30
N ARG A 64 30.20 4.47 14.95
CA ARG A 64 30.35 5.65 14.07
C ARG A 64 30.18 6.98 14.80
N GLY A 65 30.03 6.97 16.12
CA GLY A 65 29.79 8.19 16.91
C GLY A 65 28.45 8.84 16.63
N LEU A 66 27.41 8.05 16.33
CA LEU A 66 26.07 8.50 15.95
C LEU A 66 25.05 8.38 17.09
N GLU A 67 25.48 8.47 18.35
CA GLU A 67 24.59 8.35 19.53
C GLU A 67 23.50 9.41 19.53
N ALA A 68 23.81 10.63 19.10
CA ALA A 68 22.80 11.69 18.96
C ALA A 68 21.76 11.40 17.88
N ALA A 69 22.13 10.72 16.79
CA ALA A 69 21.20 10.27 15.77
C ALA A 69 20.38 9.07 16.24
N TRP A 70 20.97 8.18 17.06
CA TRP A 70 20.26 7.05 17.67
C TRP A 70 19.01 7.50 18.45
N SER A 71 19.10 8.57 19.22
CA SER A 71 17.97 9.11 19.99
C SER A 71 16.80 9.60 19.11
N ARG A 72 16.98 9.68 17.79
CA ARG A 72 15.98 10.08 16.79
C ARG A 72 15.49 8.89 15.95
N ILE A 73 15.85 7.66 16.31
CA ILE A 73 15.19 6.47 15.77
C ILE A 73 13.84 6.36 16.46
N VAL A 74 12.77 6.42 15.69
CA VAL A 74 11.39 6.46 16.21
C VAL A 74 10.65 5.15 16.00
N SER A 75 11.16 4.27 15.13
CA SER A 75 10.49 3.01 14.83
C SER A 75 11.44 1.91 14.38
N VAL A 76 11.04 0.67 14.63
CA VAL A 76 11.71 -0.55 14.18
C VAL A 76 10.75 -1.37 13.34
N VAL A 77 11.20 -1.76 12.15
CA VAL A 77 10.43 -2.64 11.26
C VAL A 77 10.36 -4.05 11.84
N THR A 78 9.15 -4.56 12.00
CA THR A 78 8.89 -5.93 12.45
C THR A 78 7.72 -6.52 11.67
N GLN A 79 7.62 -7.87 11.63
CA GLN A 79 6.50 -8.59 11.03
C GLN A 79 5.47 -8.93 12.13
N PRO A 80 4.31 -8.25 12.16
CA PRO A 80 3.25 -8.53 13.13
C PRO A 80 2.35 -9.71 12.76
N GLY A 81 2.58 -10.36 11.63
CA GLY A 81 1.72 -11.42 11.08
C GLY A 81 0.70 -10.91 10.06
N VAL A 82 0.98 -9.80 9.37
CA VAL A 82 0.17 -9.29 8.27
C VAL A 82 0.91 -9.38 6.96
N ASP A 83 0.24 -9.84 5.92
CA ASP A 83 0.73 -9.82 4.54
C ASP A 83 -0.43 -10.05 3.58
N PHE A 84 -0.14 -10.10 2.29
CA PHE A 84 -1.07 -10.49 1.23
C PHE A 84 -0.33 -11.22 0.11
N GLY A 85 -1.01 -12.19 -0.48
CA GLY A 85 -0.57 -12.90 -1.68
C GLY A 85 -1.18 -12.31 -2.95
N HIS A 86 -1.30 -13.12 -3.99
CA HIS A 86 -1.98 -12.71 -5.21
C HIS A 86 -3.51 -12.72 -5.06
N THR A 87 -4.04 -13.65 -4.27
CA THR A 87 -5.48 -13.90 -4.11
C THR A 87 -5.94 -13.99 -2.66
N SER A 88 -5.02 -13.97 -1.71
CA SER A 88 -5.26 -14.13 -0.28
C SER A 88 -4.74 -12.93 0.52
N ILE A 89 -5.34 -12.73 1.70
CA ILE A 89 -4.95 -11.72 2.68
C ILE A 89 -4.71 -12.44 4.00
N TYR A 90 -3.61 -12.13 4.66
CA TYR A 90 -3.28 -12.62 6.00
C TYR A 90 -3.67 -11.55 7.02
N PRO A 91 -4.82 -11.70 7.70
CA PRO A 91 -5.32 -10.68 8.61
C PRO A 91 -4.50 -10.63 9.90
N PHE A 92 -4.41 -9.44 10.48
CA PHE A 92 -3.79 -9.25 11.78
C PHE A 92 -4.51 -10.07 12.87
N VAL A 93 -3.71 -10.75 13.69
CA VAL A 93 -4.19 -11.54 14.84
C VAL A 93 -3.51 -10.98 16.09
N PRO A 94 -4.21 -10.15 16.91
CA PRO A 94 -3.63 -9.43 18.04
C PRO A 94 -2.86 -10.34 19.01
N GLU A 95 -3.38 -11.52 19.30
CA GLU A 95 -2.78 -12.47 20.24
C GLU A 95 -1.38 -12.93 19.81
N LYS A 96 -1.11 -12.99 18.51
CA LYS A 96 0.20 -13.36 17.97
C LYS A 96 1.22 -12.23 18.12
N ALA A 97 0.79 -10.98 18.07
CA ALA A 97 1.63 -9.80 18.20
C ALA A 97 1.78 -9.31 19.66
N GLN A 98 1.00 -9.85 20.60
CA GLN A 98 1.04 -9.43 22.01
C GLN A 98 2.45 -9.46 22.61
N PRO A 99 3.30 -10.49 22.40
CA PRO A 99 4.67 -10.49 22.94
C PRO A 99 5.53 -9.32 22.42
N LEU A 100 5.36 -8.90 21.16
CA LEU A 100 6.02 -7.72 20.62
C LEU A 100 5.46 -6.44 21.24
N SER A 101 4.13 -6.37 21.38
CA SER A 101 3.45 -5.22 22.00
C SER A 101 3.95 -4.98 23.44
N ASP A 102 4.18 -6.04 24.21
CA ASP A 102 4.72 -5.94 25.56
C ASP A 102 6.21 -5.56 25.54
N ALA A 103 6.98 -6.09 24.58
CA ALA A 103 8.42 -5.87 24.52
C ALA A 103 8.81 -4.42 24.17
N ILE A 104 8.04 -3.74 23.31
CA ILE A 104 8.35 -2.36 22.92
C ILE A 104 8.22 -1.37 24.07
N LEU A 105 7.41 -1.67 25.07
CA LEU A 105 7.23 -0.82 26.24
C LEU A 105 8.50 -0.66 27.09
N ALA A 106 9.48 -1.54 26.92
CA ALA A 106 10.78 -1.43 27.55
C ALA A 106 11.78 -0.54 26.80
N GLU A 107 11.44 -0.09 25.57
CA GLU A 107 12.29 0.73 24.71
C GLU A 107 11.74 2.15 24.59
N ASP A 108 12.32 3.07 25.36
CA ASP A 108 11.86 4.46 25.40
C ASP A 108 11.91 5.13 24.02
N GLY A 109 10.78 5.70 23.61
CA GLY A 109 10.64 6.49 22.38
C GLY A 109 10.57 5.68 21.09
N LEU A 110 10.58 4.35 21.15
CA LEU A 110 10.43 3.48 19.97
C LEU A 110 8.99 3.01 19.77
N THR A 111 8.66 2.81 18.51
CA THR A 111 7.41 2.20 18.05
C THR A 111 7.72 1.13 17.00
N TYR A 112 6.70 0.46 16.50
CA TYR A 112 6.86 -0.48 15.39
C TYR A 112 6.42 0.12 14.06
N GLU A 113 7.07 -0.33 12.98
CA GLU A 113 6.62 -0.19 11.61
C GLU A 113 6.20 -1.56 11.07
N ALA A 114 4.96 -1.66 10.58
CA ALA A 114 4.46 -2.84 9.87
C ALA A 114 4.47 -2.60 8.37
N HIS A 115 5.00 -3.55 7.62
CA HIS A 115 4.89 -3.58 6.16
C HIS A 115 3.66 -4.38 5.74
N SER A 116 3.29 -4.30 4.45
CA SER A 116 2.20 -5.09 3.85
C SER A 116 0.87 -4.99 4.60
N THR A 117 0.53 -3.81 5.13
CA THR A 117 -0.74 -3.59 5.83
C THR A 117 -1.92 -3.39 4.88
N ASP A 118 -1.68 -3.56 3.59
CA ASP A 118 -2.66 -3.49 2.53
C ASP A 118 -3.85 -4.45 2.80
N TYR A 119 -5.04 -4.03 2.41
CA TYR A 119 -6.28 -4.81 2.47
C TYR A 119 -6.76 -5.22 3.87
N GLN A 120 -6.08 -4.82 4.92
CA GLN A 120 -6.54 -5.08 6.29
C GLN A 120 -7.88 -4.38 6.56
N SER A 121 -8.73 -4.98 7.39
CA SER A 121 -9.96 -4.34 7.83
C SER A 121 -9.66 -3.10 8.69
N THR A 122 -10.61 -2.17 8.79
CA THR A 122 -10.45 -0.98 9.66
C THR A 122 -10.20 -1.37 11.11
N SER A 123 -10.83 -2.44 11.61
CA SER A 123 -10.57 -2.96 12.95
C SER A 123 -9.16 -3.52 13.10
N ALA A 124 -8.68 -4.30 12.11
CA ALA A 124 -7.31 -4.84 12.13
C ALA A 124 -6.24 -3.73 12.09
N LEU A 125 -6.47 -2.66 11.31
CA LEU A 125 -5.59 -1.48 11.32
C LEU A 125 -5.61 -0.78 12.69
N ALA A 126 -6.77 -0.65 13.34
CA ALA A 126 -6.87 -0.07 14.68
C ALA A 126 -6.19 -0.96 15.74
N ASP A 127 -6.33 -2.27 15.62
CA ASP A 127 -5.65 -3.22 16.49
C ASP A 127 -4.13 -3.17 16.32
N LEU A 128 -3.61 -3.00 15.09
CA LEU A 128 -2.19 -2.75 14.84
C LEU A 128 -1.70 -1.50 15.59
N VAL A 129 -2.44 -0.39 15.48
CA VAL A 129 -2.08 0.85 16.20
C VAL A 129 -2.12 0.63 17.72
N ALA A 130 -3.12 -0.08 18.24
CA ALA A 130 -3.23 -0.42 19.66
C ALA A 130 -2.05 -1.29 20.15
N HIS A 131 -1.42 -2.05 19.26
CA HIS A 131 -0.23 -2.88 19.52
C HIS A 131 1.09 -2.17 19.15
N HIS A 132 1.08 -0.82 19.11
CA HIS A 132 2.24 0.05 18.92
C HIS A 132 2.84 0.05 17.50
N PHE A 133 2.11 -0.41 16.50
CA PHE A 133 2.49 -0.25 15.10
C PHE A 133 1.97 1.09 14.58
N PHE A 134 2.78 2.16 14.74
CA PHE A 134 2.37 3.51 14.38
C PHE A 134 2.72 3.89 12.94
N PHE A 135 3.59 3.13 12.30
CA PHE A 135 3.89 3.26 10.88
C PHE A 135 3.29 2.06 10.14
N LEU A 136 2.22 2.32 9.39
CA LEU A 136 1.51 1.33 8.61
C LEU A 136 1.84 1.56 7.13
N LYS A 137 2.63 0.67 6.54
CA LYS A 137 2.98 0.78 5.12
C LYS A 137 1.90 0.16 4.25
N VAL A 138 1.36 1.00 3.36
CA VAL A 138 0.41 0.64 2.32
C VAL A 138 1.02 0.96 0.95
N GLY A 139 0.80 0.09 -0.02
CA GLY A 139 1.34 0.24 -1.37
C GLY A 139 0.38 -0.24 -2.45
N PRO A 140 0.38 -1.53 -2.81
CA PRO A 140 -0.47 -2.06 -3.87
C PRO A 140 -1.96 -1.78 -3.70
N GLU A 141 -2.50 -1.71 -2.49
CA GLU A 141 -3.92 -1.41 -2.28
C GLU A 141 -4.30 -0.05 -2.86
N LEU A 142 -3.45 0.98 -2.79
CA LEU A 142 -3.76 2.29 -3.35
C LEU A 142 -3.89 2.25 -4.88
N THR A 143 -2.99 1.55 -5.55
CA THR A 143 -3.06 1.38 -7.01
C THR A 143 -4.15 0.40 -7.42
N PHE A 144 -4.46 -0.58 -6.58
CA PHE A 144 -5.61 -1.46 -6.73
C PHE A 144 -6.93 -0.66 -6.70
N ARG A 145 -7.11 0.26 -5.74
CA ARG A 145 -8.28 1.14 -5.69
C ARG A 145 -8.36 2.08 -6.88
N PHE A 146 -7.22 2.59 -7.34
CA PHE A 146 -7.16 3.34 -8.59
C PHE A 146 -7.65 2.50 -9.79
N ARG A 147 -7.17 1.26 -9.91
CA ARG A 147 -7.63 0.33 -10.95
C ARG A 147 -9.13 0.04 -10.86
N GLU A 148 -9.65 -0.22 -9.65
CA GLU A 148 -11.09 -0.42 -9.45
C GLU A 148 -11.90 0.77 -9.95
N ALA A 149 -11.45 2.00 -9.64
CA ALA A 149 -12.11 3.21 -10.11
C ALA A 149 -12.08 3.32 -11.64
N VAL A 150 -10.95 3.03 -12.28
CA VAL A 150 -10.84 3.03 -13.76
C VAL A 150 -11.76 1.96 -14.37
N TRP A 151 -11.86 0.77 -13.77
CA TRP A 151 -12.79 -0.28 -14.20
C TRP A 151 -14.25 0.14 -14.04
N ALA A 152 -14.58 0.85 -12.96
CA ALA A 152 -15.91 1.42 -12.77
C ALA A 152 -16.26 2.46 -13.85
N LEU A 153 -15.32 3.35 -14.20
CA LEU A 153 -15.49 4.30 -15.31
C LEU A 153 -15.71 3.60 -16.66
N ALA A 154 -14.94 2.54 -16.95
CA ALA A 154 -15.13 1.74 -18.15
C ALA A 154 -16.53 1.10 -18.18
N THR A 155 -16.99 0.56 -17.05
CA THR A 155 -18.34 0.00 -16.92
C THR A 155 -19.45 1.04 -17.13
N ILE A 156 -19.24 2.29 -16.67
CA ILE A 156 -20.18 3.40 -16.96
C ILE A 156 -20.24 3.64 -18.47
N ALA A 157 -19.09 3.73 -19.15
CA ALA A 157 -19.05 3.97 -20.60
C ALA A 157 -19.75 2.84 -21.38
N GLU A 158 -19.52 1.59 -20.99
CA GLU A 158 -20.21 0.41 -21.56
C GLU A 158 -21.74 0.46 -21.33
N THR A 159 -22.17 0.79 -20.11
CA THR A 159 -23.58 0.89 -19.73
C THR A 159 -24.31 1.97 -20.55
N LEU A 160 -23.64 3.11 -20.75
CA LEU A 160 -24.15 4.21 -21.56
C LEU A 160 -23.99 3.99 -23.07
N ARG A 161 -23.39 2.87 -23.50
CA ARG A 161 -23.12 2.53 -24.90
C ARG A 161 -22.35 3.63 -25.63
N LEU A 162 -21.31 4.14 -25.00
CA LEU A 162 -20.45 5.16 -25.63
C LEU A 162 -19.50 4.47 -26.62
N GLU A 163 -19.92 4.31 -27.88
CA GLU A 163 -19.23 3.52 -28.91
C GLU A 163 -17.79 3.98 -29.20
N THR A 164 -17.47 5.23 -28.90
CA THR A 164 -16.13 5.80 -29.09
C THR A 164 -15.24 5.64 -27.83
N ALA A 165 -15.74 5.01 -26.77
CA ALA A 165 -14.95 4.82 -25.57
C ALA A 165 -13.77 3.87 -25.84
N PRO A 166 -12.56 4.25 -25.44
CA PRO A 166 -11.44 3.32 -25.48
C PRO A 166 -11.69 2.11 -24.57
N ASP A 167 -11.42 0.90 -25.06
CA ASP A 167 -11.42 -0.28 -24.23
C ASP A 167 -10.11 -0.34 -23.42
N ILE A 168 -10.08 0.42 -22.32
CA ILE A 168 -8.91 0.53 -21.44
C ILE A 168 -8.47 -0.84 -20.91
N ARG A 169 -9.41 -1.79 -20.66
CA ARG A 169 -9.09 -3.13 -20.17
C ARG A 169 -8.33 -3.93 -21.22
N ALA A 170 -8.78 -3.87 -22.48
CA ALA A 170 -8.10 -4.53 -23.60
C ALA A 170 -6.72 -3.91 -23.85
N VAL A 171 -6.61 -2.57 -23.82
CA VAL A 171 -5.34 -1.87 -24.01
C VAL A 171 -4.32 -2.32 -22.95
N ILE A 172 -4.67 -2.29 -21.66
CA ILE A 172 -3.77 -2.73 -20.59
C ILE A 172 -3.41 -4.20 -20.75
N HIS A 173 -4.38 -5.07 -21.03
CA HIS A 173 -4.12 -6.49 -21.25
C HIS A 173 -3.12 -6.71 -22.37
N GLN A 174 -3.26 -6.02 -23.48
CA GLN A 174 -2.32 -6.10 -24.61
C GLN A 174 -0.93 -5.62 -24.20
N ARG A 175 -0.82 -4.46 -23.51
CA ARG A 175 0.47 -3.92 -23.07
C ARG A 175 1.18 -4.84 -22.06
N MET A 176 0.43 -5.47 -21.14
CA MET A 176 0.97 -6.48 -20.24
C MET A 176 1.45 -7.74 -20.99
N SER A 177 0.76 -8.13 -22.05
CA SER A 177 1.16 -9.28 -22.89
C SER A 177 2.39 -8.97 -23.73
N ASP A 178 2.47 -7.78 -24.30
CA ASP A 178 3.63 -7.33 -25.11
C ASP A 178 4.89 -7.14 -24.27
N ASN A 179 4.74 -6.73 -23.02
CA ASN A 179 5.86 -6.51 -22.09
C ASN A 179 5.62 -7.24 -20.76
N PRO A 180 5.95 -8.52 -20.66
CA PRO A 180 5.68 -9.33 -19.48
C PRO A 180 6.68 -9.10 -18.32
N THR A 181 7.63 -8.20 -18.45
CA THR A 181 8.75 -7.98 -17.52
C THR A 181 8.29 -7.78 -16.07
N HIS A 182 7.15 -7.12 -15.87
CA HIS A 182 6.71 -6.75 -14.53
C HIS A 182 5.81 -7.81 -13.85
N TRP A 183 5.38 -8.87 -14.55
CA TRP A 183 4.47 -9.86 -13.98
C TRP A 183 4.90 -11.33 -14.19
N ALA A 184 5.59 -11.68 -15.30
CA ALA A 184 5.83 -13.09 -15.68
C ALA A 184 6.66 -13.87 -14.64
N GLY A 185 7.52 -13.22 -13.86
CA GLY A 185 8.28 -13.85 -12.78
C GLY A 185 7.53 -14.01 -11.45
N TYR A 186 6.27 -13.55 -11.40
CA TYR A 186 5.47 -13.50 -10.16
C TYR A 186 4.17 -14.27 -10.27
N TYR A 187 3.54 -14.27 -11.44
CA TYR A 187 2.26 -14.93 -11.68
C TYR A 187 2.49 -16.33 -12.25
N SER A 188 1.83 -17.31 -11.69
CA SER A 188 1.98 -18.72 -12.03
C SER A 188 0.61 -19.37 -12.29
N GLY A 189 0.62 -20.64 -12.70
CA GLY A 189 -0.59 -21.42 -12.97
C GLY A 189 -0.96 -21.44 -14.45
N SER A 190 -2.19 -21.84 -14.75
CA SER A 190 -2.77 -21.89 -16.09
C SER A 190 -2.89 -20.49 -16.71
N GLU A 191 -3.10 -20.43 -18.02
CA GLU A 191 -3.31 -19.16 -18.73
C GLU A 191 -4.49 -18.35 -18.15
N THR A 192 -5.57 -19.04 -17.76
CA THR A 192 -6.74 -18.39 -17.14
C THR A 192 -6.41 -17.81 -15.76
N GLU A 193 -5.64 -18.53 -14.95
CA GLU A 193 -5.19 -18.04 -13.63
C GLU A 193 -4.25 -16.86 -13.77
N GLN A 194 -3.28 -16.94 -14.69
CA GLN A 194 -2.39 -15.83 -14.97
C GLN A 194 -3.13 -14.60 -15.52
N LEU A 195 -4.18 -14.80 -16.34
CA LEU A 195 -5.03 -13.71 -16.82
C LEU A 195 -5.76 -13.04 -15.64
N ALA A 196 -6.37 -13.83 -14.77
CA ALA A 196 -7.03 -13.32 -13.58
C ALA A 196 -6.06 -12.57 -12.66
N GLN A 197 -4.87 -13.11 -12.44
CA GLN A 197 -3.83 -12.45 -11.62
C GLN A 197 -3.36 -11.12 -12.23
N ARG A 198 -3.15 -11.07 -13.56
CA ARG A 198 -2.77 -9.82 -14.24
C ARG A 198 -3.78 -8.70 -14.03
N ILE A 199 -5.06 -9.04 -13.99
CA ILE A 199 -6.15 -8.05 -13.95
C ILE A 199 -6.63 -7.75 -12.53
N TYR A 200 -6.59 -8.74 -11.60
CA TYR A 200 -7.29 -8.65 -10.31
C TYR A 200 -6.44 -8.99 -9.09
N SER A 201 -5.16 -9.35 -9.25
CA SER A 201 -4.31 -9.70 -8.12
C SER A 201 -4.19 -8.57 -7.09
N TYR A 202 -4.11 -8.92 -5.81
CA TYR A 202 -3.78 -7.98 -4.74
C TYR A 202 -2.38 -7.39 -4.88
N SER A 203 -1.42 -8.12 -5.45
CA SER A 203 -0.10 -7.55 -5.75
C SER A 203 -0.13 -6.44 -6.82
N ASP A 204 -1.25 -6.31 -7.53
CA ASP A 204 -1.60 -5.22 -8.46
C ASP A 204 -0.45 -4.79 -9.39
N ARG A 205 0.19 -5.78 -10.04
CA ARG A 205 1.34 -5.50 -10.90
C ARG A 205 0.99 -4.73 -12.17
N ILE A 206 -0.27 -4.56 -12.46
CA ILE A 206 -0.80 -3.63 -13.48
C ILE A 206 -0.33 -2.19 -13.24
N ARG A 207 0.01 -1.82 -11.98
CA ARG A 207 0.49 -0.49 -11.61
C ARG A 207 1.70 -0.01 -12.41
N TYR A 208 2.53 -0.91 -12.88
CA TYR A 208 3.73 -0.59 -13.66
C TYR A 208 3.42 -0.20 -15.11
N TYR A 209 2.17 -0.37 -15.57
CA TYR A 209 1.74 -0.09 -16.94
C TYR A 209 0.95 1.21 -17.07
N TRP A 210 0.53 1.85 -15.97
CA TRP A 210 -0.22 3.11 -16.03
C TRP A 210 0.56 4.24 -16.69
N ALA A 211 1.90 4.21 -16.65
CA ALA A 211 2.79 5.18 -17.32
C ALA A 211 3.08 4.83 -18.79
N ASP A 212 2.61 3.70 -19.31
CA ASP A 212 2.71 3.36 -20.73
C ASP A 212 1.90 4.37 -21.54
N SER A 213 2.44 4.84 -22.68
CA SER A 213 1.82 5.90 -23.47
C SER A 213 0.44 5.53 -24.01
N GLN A 214 0.26 4.27 -24.46
CA GLN A 214 -1.04 3.82 -24.98
C GLN A 214 -2.07 3.67 -23.86
N VAL A 215 -1.66 3.21 -22.69
CA VAL A 215 -2.54 3.11 -21.51
C VAL A 215 -2.95 4.51 -21.03
N SER A 216 -2.01 5.43 -20.94
CA SER A 216 -2.25 6.81 -20.53
C SER A 216 -3.17 7.54 -21.52
N GLU A 217 -2.98 7.33 -22.83
CA GLU A 217 -3.85 7.89 -23.87
C GLU A 217 -5.27 7.33 -23.78
N ALA A 218 -5.42 6.02 -23.63
CA ALA A 218 -6.73 5.36 -23.50
C ALA A 218 -7.46 5.84 -22.23
N LEU A 219 -6.77 5.94 -21.09
CA LEU A 219 -7.34 6.47 -19.84
C LEU A 219 -7.78 7.93 -20.02
N GLY A 220 -6.93 8.78 -20.60
CA GLY A 220 -7.25 10.17 -20.89
C GLY A 220 -8.46 10.32 -21.80
N GLY A 221 -8.56 9.49 -22.83
CA GLY A 221 -9.70 9.43 -23.75
C GLY A 221 -11.00 9.02 -23.05
N LEU A 222 -10.96 7.99 -22.19
CA LEU A 222 -12.10 7.55 -21.39
C LEU A 222 -12.60 8.67 -20.46
N ILE A 223 -11.69 9.32 -19.74
CA ILE A 223 -12.01 10.43 -18.82
C ILE A 223 -12.62 11.60 -19.59
N ALA A 224 -12.03 12.00 -20.72
CA ALA A 224 -12.54 13.11 -21.53
C ALA A 224 -13.94 12.82 -22.07
N LEU A 225 -14.18 11.61 -22.56
CA LEU A 225 -15.48 11.19 -23.06
C LEU A 225 -16.55 11.20 -21.99
N LEU A 226 -16.27 10.61 -20.81
CA LEU A 226 -17.22 10.60 -19.70
C LEU A 226 -17.50 12.00 -19.15
N ARG A 227 -16.51 12.90 -19.13
CA ARG A 227 -16.69 14.29 -18.74
C ARG A 227 -17.64 15.04 -19.70
N ALA A 228 -17.63 14.67 -20.98
CA ALA A 228 -18.52 15.24 -21.98
C ALA A 228 -19.91 14.58 -22.05
N SER A 229 -20.09 13.44 -21.36
CA SER A 229 -21.31 12.63 -21.45
C SER A 229 -22.13 12.73 -20.16
N PRO A 230 -23.39 13.15 -20.17
CA PRO A 230 -24.23 13.16 -18.99
C PRO A 230 -24.36 11.75 -18.41
N THR A 231 -23.86 11.53 -17.19
CA THR A 231 -23.96 10.25 -16.49
C THR A 231 -25.03 10.35 -15.40
N PRO A 232 -26.09 9.52 -15.44
CA PRO A 232 -27.07 9.48 -14.36
C PRO A 232 -26.42 9.02 -13.04
N GLU A 233 -26.79 9.67 -11.94
CA GLU A 233 -26.29 9.33 -10.60
C GLU A 233 -26.50 7.85 -10.26
N THR A 234 -27.64 7.27 -10.66
CA THR A 234 -27.95 5.86 -10.48
C THR A 234 -26.97 4.90 -11.17
N VAL A 235 -26.40 5.29 -12.32
CA VAL A 235 -25.36 4.51 -13.02
C VAL A 235 -24.03 4.65 -12.29
N THR A 236 -23.69 5.86 -11.86
CA THR A 236 -22.45 6.11 -11.11
C THR A 236 -22.46 5.38 -9.77
N SER A 237 -23.56 5.46 -9.00
CA SER A 237 -23.67 4.78 -7.71
C SER A 237 -23.59 3.25 -7.81
N GLN A 238 -24.09 2.69 -8.92
CA GLN A 238 -23.99 1.25 -9.17
C GLN A 238 -22.56 0.81 -9.52
N ALA A 239 -21.83 1.65 -10.25
CA ALA A 239 -20.44 1.36 -10.64
C ALA A 239 -19.45 1.63 -9.50
N PHE A 240 -19.68 2.68 -8.71
CA PHE A 240 -18.88 3.06 -7.54
C PHE A 240 -19.66 2.78 -6.26
N MET A 241 -19.56 1.56 -5.76
CA MET A 241 -20.25 1.17 -4.52
C MET A 241 -19.77 1.96 -3.30
N GLY A 242 -20.68 2.27 -2.40
CA GLY A 242 -20.38 2.95 -1.14
C GLY A 242 -20.29 4.48 -1.24
N LEU A 243 -20.74 5.08 -2.34
CA LEU A 243 -20.94 6.53 -2.43
C LEU A 243 -22.22 6.96 -1.70
N GLU A 244 -22.21 8.15 -1.08
CA GLU A 244 -23.39 8.73 -0.45
C GLU A 244 -24.27 9.37 -1.52
N PHE A 245 -25.57 9.01 -1.52
CA PHE A 245 -26.52 9.55 -2.49
C PHE A 245 -26.73 11.06 -2.28
N GLY A 246 -26.79 11.79 -3.39
CA GLY A 246 -26.94 13.25 -3.39
C GLY A 246 -25.61 14.01 -3.32
N ASP A 247 -24.50 13.34 -3.02
CA ASP A 247 -23.15 13.95 -2.98
C ASP A 247 -22.15 13.19 -3.88
N ILE A 248 -22.66 12.53 -4.91
CA ILE A 248 -21.83 11.75 -5.84
C ILE A 248 -21.07 12.70 -6.79
N PRO A 249 -19.72 12.64 -6.84
CA PRO A 249 -18.94 13.44 -7.77
C PRO A 249 -19.36 13.20 -9.22
N LYS A 250 -19.41 14.26 -10.01
CA LYS A 250 -19.76 14.18 -11.44
C LYS A 250 -18.54 14.12 -12.35
N ASP A 251 -17.41 14.65 -11.90
CA ASP A 251 -16.16 14.59 -12.65
C ASP A 251 -15.50 13.21 -12.49
N PRO A 252 -15.08 12.54 -13.57
CA PRO A 252 -14.45 11.23 -13.50
C PRO A 252 -13.17 11.19 -12.65
N ASN A 253 -12.37 12.27 -12.64
CA ASN A 253 -11.19 12.33 -11.79
C ASN A 253 -11.57 12.40 -10.32
N ALA A 254 -12.59 13.20 -9.97
CA ALA A 254 -13.08 13.28 -8.59
C ALA A 254 -13.64 11.94 -8.08
N LEU A 255 -14.24 11.12 -8.96
CA LEU A 255 -14.66 9.76 -8.64
C LEU A 255 -13.47 8.84 -8.34
N ILE A 256 -12.38 8.94 -9.13
CA ILE A 256 -11.15 8.19 -8.89
C ILE A 256 -10.53 8.63 -7.54
N GLU A 257 -10.40 9.93 -7.34
CA GLU A 257 -9.82 10.50 -6.11
C GLU A 257 -10.60 10.07 -4.88
N ASP A 258 -11.92 10.21 -4.88
CA ASP A 258 -12.79 9.77 -3.79
C ASP A 258 -12.62 8.28 -3.48
N HIS A 259 -12.56 7.45 -4.52
CA HIS A 259 -12.39 6.00 -4.33
C HIS A 259 -11.06 5.64 -3.65
N VAL A 260 -9.97 6.31 -4.03
CA VAL A 260 -8.64 6.12 -3.38
C VAL A 260 -8.62 6.74 -1.99
N GLN A 261 -9.19 7.94 -1.81
CA GLN A 261 -9.23 8.63 -0.52
C GLN A 261 -9.98 7.83 0.54
N ARG A 262 -11.05 7.12 0.18
CA ARG A 262 -11.76 6.23 1.12
C ARG A 262 -10.88 5.09 1.64
N CYS A 263 -9.93 4.60 0.85
CA CYS A 263 -8.92 3.67 1.35
C CYS A 263 -8.01 4.34 2.38
N ILE A 264 -7.47 5.51 2.05
CA ILE A 264 -6.57 6.27 2.94
C ILE A 264 -7.29 6.65 4.25
N ALA A 265 -8.56 7.05 4.17
CA ALA A 265 -9.36 7.42 5.34
C ALA A 265 -9.46 6.31 6.40
N ARG A 266 -9.42 5.02 5.99
CA ARG A 266 -9.40 3.88 6.94
C ARG A 266 -8.14 3.88 7.81
N TYR A 267 -6.98 4.22 7.23
CA TYR A 267 -5.72 4.32 7.97
C TYR A 267 -5.74 5.49 8.96
N PHE A 268 -6.26 6.66 8.54
CA PHE A 268 -6.43 7.80 9.44
C PHE A 268 -7.42 7.50 10.58
N ALA A 269 -8.53 6.84 10.29
CA ALA A 269 -9.50 6.44 11.30
C ALA A 269 -8.88 5.46 12.32
N ALA A 270 -8.11 4.49 11.84
CA ALA A 270 -7.39 3.53 12.69
C ALA A 270 -6.37 4.21 13.62
N ALA A 271 -5.72 5.28 13.14
CA ALA A 271 -4.80 6.10 13.94
C ALA A 271 -5.52 7.10 14.87
N GLY A 272 -6.85 7.04 15.02
CA GLY A 272 -7.62 7.96 15.84
C GLY A 272 -7.73 9.38 15.28
N GLN A 273 -7.33 9.59 14.02
CA GLN A 273 -7.40 10.88 13.35
C GLN A 273 -8.71 10.97 12.54
N THR A 274 -9.79 11.40 13.19
CA THR A 274 -11.12 11.60 12.55
C THR A 274 -11.34 13.02 12.05
N GLY A 275 -10.28 13.80 11.87
CA GLY A 275 -10.34 15.16 11.34
C GLY A 275 -10.70 15.19 9.86
N LYS A 276 -11.57 16.11 9.45
CA LYS A 276 -11.84 16.39 8.04
C LYS A 276 -10.51 16.59 7.31
N THR A 277 -10.19 15.70 6.39
CA THR A 277 -9.14 15.92 5.41
C THR A 277 -9.55 17.12 4.55
N HIS A 278 -9.12 18.30 4.94
CA HIS A 278 -9.08 19.44 4.03
C HIS A 278 -7.79 19.27 3.22
N CYS A 279 -7.90 18.68 2.04
CA CYS A 279 -6.94 18.88 0.96
C CYS A 279 -7.36 20.10 0.17
#